data_b7fae7b20f9fbb178822398161d6c17d
#
_entry.id   b7fae7b20f9fbb178822398161d6c17d
#
_cell.length_a   1.000
_cell.length_b   1.000
_cell.length_c   1.000
_cell.angle_alpha   90.00
_cell.angle_beta   90.00
_cell.angle_gamma   90.00
#
_symmetry.space_group_name_H-M   'P 1'
#
loop_
_entity.id
_entity.type
_entity.pdbx_description
1 polymer ?
#
loop_
_entity_poly.entity_id
_entity_poly.type
_entity_poly.pdbx_seq_one_letter_code
_entity_poly.pdbx_strand_id
1 'polypeptide(L)'
;MNKIKCLILPLIALAITTLTACSETEYPTFDTSISDIYFLKDSSHYSFGLNPPSVSEKTINLPVRIIGEKSENPREFSIEIIKEKTTAEANNHYSIPEKLVIEADSVNGEIPVRLHRNNLGNEQIWEVAFRLIPNDNFSPAREVGDQKGIESVLTFTSIITKPDWGLDWQGNPVW
;
A
#
# COMPACT_ATOMS: atom_id res chain seq x y z
N MET A 1 3.39 71.03 32.38
CA MET A 1 2.73 70.44 31.22
C MET A 1 3.66 69.59 30.33
N ASN A 2 4.96 69.73 30.35
CA ASN A 2 5.90 69.03 29.44
C ASN A 2 6.38 67.63 29.91
N LYS A 3 6.31 67.33 31.20
CA LYS A 3 6.74 66.01 31.74
C LYS A 3 5.81 64.86 31.39
N ILE A 4 4.53 65.13 31.25
CA ILE A 4 3.50 64.10 30.90
C ILE A 4 3.62 63.70 29.43
N LYS A 5 3.92 64.62 28.52
CA LYS A 5 4.14 64.34 27.12
C LYS A 5 5.38 63.45 26.87
N CYS A 6 6.42 63.59 27.68
CA CYS A 6 7.64 62.78 27.55
C CYS A 6 7.46 61.34 28.00
N LEU A 7 6.46 61.05 28.86
CA LEU A 7 6.20 59.69 29.33
C LEU A 7 5.21 58.93 28.43
N ILE A 8 4.32 59.63 27.74
CA ILE A 8 3.30 59.04 26.89
C ILE A 8 3.88 58.56 25.57
N LEU A 9 4.90 59.28 25.03
CA LEU A 9 5.53 58.92 23.74
C LEU A 9 6.21 57.54 23.76
N PRO A 10 7.02 57.14 24.79
CA PRO A 10 7.62 55.81 24.85
C PRO A 10 6.61 54.72 25.15
N LEU A 11 5.48 55.01 25.84
CA LEU A 11 4.42 54.06 26.13
C LEU A 11 3.64 53.69 24.86
N ILE A 12 3.39 54.65 23.99
CA ILE A 12 2.75 54.43 22.68
C ILE A 12 3.68 53.66 21.74
N ALA A 13 4.97 53.93 21.72
CA ALA A 13 5.96 53.21 20.94
C ALA A 13 6.06 51.73 21.37
N LEU A 14 6.01 51.45 22.68
CA LEU A 14 6.00 50.08 23.21
C LEU A 14 4.73 49.31 22.86
N ALA A 15 3.57 49.97 22.80
CA ALA A 15 2.30 49.34 22.44
C ALA A 15 2.21 48.98 20.93
N ILE A 16 2.90 49.70 20.06
CA ILE A 16 2.92 49.44 18.63
C ILE A 16 3.80 48.24 18.26
N THR A 17 4.89 47.96 19.05
CA THR A 17 5.79 46.84 18.79
C THR A 17 5.19 45.47 19.15
N THR A 18 4.14 45.43 19.97
CA THR A 18 3.48 44.14 20.36
C THR A 18 2.45 43.66 19.35
N LEU A 19 2.09 44.46 18.36
CA LEU A 19 1.06 44.10 17.35
C LEU A 19 1.61 43.38 16.11
N THR A 20 2.92 43.24 15.98
CA THR A 20 3.53 42.62 14.78
C THR A 20 3.99 41.16 15.02
N ALA A 21 3.59 40.51 16.11
CA ALA A 21 4.05 39.17 16.50
C ALA A 21 3.10 38.04 16.10
N CYS A 22 2.14 38.25 15.20
CA CYS A 22 1.39 37.18 14.56
C CYS A 22 1.83 37.07 13.11
N SER A 23 2.98 36.42 12.85
CA SER A 23 3.16 35.79 11.55
C SER A 23 2.34 34.48 11.61
N GLU A 24 1.23 34.45 10.91
CA GLU A 24 0.57 33.18 10.60
C GLU A 24 1.60 32.33 9.86
N THR A 25 2.12 31.31 10.51
CA THR A 25 2.76 30.21 9.80
C THR A 25 1.68 29.58 8.97
N GLU A 26 1.73 29.80 7.65
CA GLU A 26 0.94 28.99 6.73
C GLU A 26 1.26 27.52 7.02
N TYR A 27 0.34 26.84 7.64
CA TYR A 27 0.40 25.40 7.72
C TYR A 27 0.30 24.87 6.30
N PRO A 28 1.18 23.95 5.85
CA PRO A 28 1.06 23.35 4.55
C PRO A 28 -0.36 22.74 4.46
N THR A 29 -1.18 23.32 3.61
CA THR A 29 -2.51 22.76 3.30
C THR A 29 -2.29 21.45 2.59
N PHE A 30 -2.91 20.39 3.12
CA PHE A 30 -2.90 19.09 2.46
C PHE A 30 -3.56 19.26 1.09
N ASP A 31 -2.82 18.93 0.02
CA ASP A 31 -3.38 18.92 -1.33
C ASP A 31 -4.33 17.73 -1.47
N THR A 32 -5.63 18.01 -1.46
CA THR A 32 -6.68 16.98 -1.57
C THR A 32 -7.00 16.62 -3.02
N SER A 33 -6.31 17.24 -4.00
CA SER A 33 -6.58 17.02 -5.43
C SER A 33 -6.20 15.60 -5.87
N ILE A 34 -5.17 15.02 -5.25
CA ILE A 34 -4.69 13.66 -5.53
C ILE A 34 -4.70 12.88 -4.21
N SER A 35 -5.33 11.72 -4.20
CA SER A 35 -5.31 10.82 -3.05
C SER A 35 -4.08 9.94 -3.08
N ASP A 36 -3.46 9.70 -1.92
CA ASP A 36 -2.39 8.71 -1.81
C ASP A 36 -2.97 7.29 -1.80
N ILE A 37 -2.24 6.34 -2.40
CA ILE A 37 -2.60 4.92 -2.42
C ILE A 37 -1.44 4.06 -1.91
N TYR A 38 -1.76 3.00 -1.15
CA TYR A 38 -0.75 2.10 -0.59
C TYR A 38 -1.26 0.67 -0.43
N PHE A 39 -0.34 -0.30 -0.42
CA PHE A 39 -0.64 -1.68 -0.04
C PHE A 39 -0.78 -1.80 1.47
N LEU A 40 -1.79 -2.57 1.91
CA LEU A 40 -1.96 -2.92 3.33
C LEU A 40 -1.00 -4.01 3.81
N LYS A 41 -0.39 -4.75 2.87
CA LYS A 41 0.56 -5.84 3.17
C LYS A 41 1.71 -5.80 2.17
N ASP A 42 2.93 -5.85 2.68
CA ASP A 42 4.15 -5.90 1.86
C ASP A 42 4.36 -7.27 1.22
N SER A 43 3.77 -8.31 1.80
CA SER A 43 3.85 -9.67 1.29
C SER A 43 2.61 -10.50 1.56
N SER A 44 2.37 -11.47 0.70
CA SER A 44 1.33 -12.50 0.84
C SER A 44 1.89 -13.84 0.37
N HIS A 45 1.40 -14.93 0.94
CA HIS A 45 1.80 -16.27 0.56
C HIS A 45 0.59 -17.17 0.36
N TYR A 46 0.65 -18.04 -0.65
CA TYR A 46 -0.36 -19.06 -0.89
C TYR A 46 0.26 -20.37 -1.36
N SER A 47 -0.23 -21.51 -0.83
CA SER A 47 0.16 -22.85 -1.27
C SER A 47 -1.05 -23.66 -1.71
N PHE A 48 -0.96 -24.25 -2.90
CA PHE A 48 -1.91 -25.26 -3.36
C PHE A 48 -1.64 -26.65 -2.76
N GLY A 49 -0.50 -26.87 -2.09
CA GLY A 49 -0.04 -28.19 -1.68
C GLY A 49 -1.02 -28.97 -0.84
N LEU A 50 -1.80 -28.30 0.03
CA LEU A 50 -2.81 -28.93 0.88
C LEU A 50 -4.22 -28.93 0.27
N ASN A 51 -4.40 -28.35 -0.92
CA ASN A 51 -5.70 -28.32 -1.58
C ASN A 51 -5.94 -29.60 -2.41
N PRO A 52 -7.20 -30.05 -2.53
CA PRO A 52 -7.52 -31.14 -3.43
C PRO A 52 -7.02 -30.88 -4.86
N PRO A 53 -6.61 -31.92 -5.63
CA PRO A 53 -6.15 -31.76 -7.00
C PRO A 53 -7.18 -31.10 -7.96
N SER A 54 -8.47 -31.17 -7.62
CA SER A 54 -9.54 -30.51 -8.35
C SER A 54 -9.51 -28.97 -8.27
N VAL A 55 -8.77 -28.41 -7.30
CA VAL A 55 -8.58 -26.95 -7.19
C VAL A 55 -7.42 -26.57 -8.10
N SER A 56 -7.75 -26.17 -9.33
CA SER A 56 -6.78 -25.77 -10.36
C SER A 56 -6.47 -24.29 -10.38
N GLU A 57 -7.34 -23.46 -9.77
CA GLU A 57 -7.19 -22.01 -9.72
C GLU A 57 -7.53 -21.45 -8.34
N LYS A 58 -6.92 -20.32 -8.01
CA LYS A 58 -7.23 -19.56 -6.80
C LYS A 58 -7.01 -18.07 -7.02
N THR A 59 -7.99 -17.26 -6.66
CA THR A 59 -7.82 -15.80 -6.62
C THR A 59 -7.33 -15.39 -5.23
N ILE A 60 -6.25 -14.62 -5.22
CA ILE A 60 -5.69 -13.97 -4.03
C ILE A 60 -5.89 -12.47 -4.21
N ASN A 61 -6.60 -11.85 -3.27
CA ASN A 61 -6.84 -10.42 -3.29
C ASN A 61 -5.75 -9.71 -2.48
N LEU A 62 -4.96 -8.87 -3.13
CA LEU A 62 -3.96 -8.02 -2.49
C LEU A 62 -4.65 -6.71 -2.13
N PRO A 63 -4.85 -6.41 -0.83
CA PRO A 63 -5.60 -5.25 -0.42
C PRO A 63 -4.77 -3.98 -0.58
N VAL A 64 -5.39 -2.95 -1.15
CA VAL A 64 -4.88 -1.57 -1.23
C VAL A 64 -5.83 -0.63 -0.49
N ARG A 65 -5.31 0.52 -0.06
CA ARG A 65 -6.10 1.55 0.59
C ARG A 65 -5.65 2.93 0.16
N ILE A 66 -6.58 3.88 0.15
CA ILE A 66 -6.27 5.28 -0.11
C ILE A 66 -6.19 6.08 1.19
N ILE A 67 -5.38 7.13 1.17
CA ILE A 67 -5.35 8.23 2.14
C ILE A 67 -5.92 9.44 1.40
N GLY A 68 -7.06 9.93 1.85
CA GLY A 68 -7.78 11.02 1.20
C GLY A 68 -9.28 10.82 1.27
N GLU A 69 -10.00 11.67 0.58
CA GLU A 69 -11.45 11.65 0.56
C GLU A 69 -12.01 10.55 -0.35
N LYS A 70 -13.19 10.05 0.02
CA LYS A 70 -13.96 9.16 -0.85
C LYS A 70 -14.45 9.94 -2.06
N SER A 71 -14.60 9.23 -3.17
CA SER A 71 -15.19 9.78 -4.40
C SER A 71 -16.55 9.16 -4.66
N GLU A 72 -17.50 9.95 -5.12
CA GLU A 72 -18.80 9.46 -5.59
C GLU A 72 -18.69 8.62 -6.87
N ASN A 73 -17.54 8.71 -7.56
CA ASN A 73 -17.28 7.94 -8.77
C ASN A 73 -16.15 6.92 -8.53
N PRO A 74 -16.20 5.74 -9.17
CA PRO A 74 -15.10 4.80 -9.14
C PRO A 74 -13.85 5.40 -9.78
N ARG A 75 -12.65 5.09 -9.20
CA ARG A 75 -11.36 5.62 -9.64
C ARG A 75 -10.42 4.48 -9.99
N GLU A 76 -9.87 4.52 -11.20
CA GLU A 76 -8.87 3.54 -11.63
C GLU A 76 -7.52 3.84 -10.97
N PHE A 77 -6.80 2.79 -10.55
CA PHE A 77 -5.41 2.87 -10.09
C PHE A 77 -4.51 1.97 -10.94
N SER A 78 -3.22 2.25 -10.92
CA SER A 78 -2.25 1.61 -11.82
C SER A 78 -1.16 0.90 -11.04
N ILE A 79 -0.71 -0.24 -11.57
CA ILE A 79 0.40 -1.03 -11.04
C ILE A 79 1.39 -1.37 -12.15
N GLU A 80 2.61 -1.67 -11.75
CA GLU A 80 3.61 -2.33 -12.59
C GLU A 80 4.12 -3.62 -11.94
N ILE A 81 4.63 -4.53 -12.76
CA ILE A 81 5.31 -5.73 -12.29
C ILE A 81 6.80 -5.46 -12.18
N ILE A 82 7.37 -5.67 -11.00
CA ILE A 82 8.80 -5.50 -10.74
C ILE A 82 9.53 -6.75 -11.27
N LYS A 83 10.08 -6.67 -12.47
CA LYS A 83 10.68 -7.82 -13.18
C LYS A 83 11.83 -8.46 -12.41
N GLU A 84 12.63 -7.65 -11.71
CA GLU A 84 13.80 -8.11 -10.95
C GLU A 84 13.44 -8.95 -9.72
N LYS A 85 12.20 -8.80 -9.24
CA LYS A 85 11.65 -9.52 -8.08
C LYS A 85 10.58 -10.53 -8.48
N THR A 86 10.38 -10.78 -9.79
CA THR A 86 9.32 -11.64 -10.30
C THR A 86 9.91 -12.83 -11.03
N THR A 87 9.59 -14.03 -10.57
CA THR A 87 9.94 -15.29 -11.23
C THR A 87 8.76 -15.89 -12.00
N ALA A 88 7.55 -15.50 -11.64
CA ALA A 88 6.32 -15.99 -12.25
C ALA A 88 6.05 -15.30 -13.60
N GLU A 89 5.47 -16.05 -14.55
CA GLU A 89 5.10 -15.57 -15.88
C GLU A 89 3.61 -15.22 -15.93
N ALA A 90 3.30 -14.02 -16.41
CA ALA A 90 1.93 -13.59 -16.63
C ALA A 90 1.22 -14.49 -17.67
N ASN A 91 -0.07 -14.73 -17.46
CA ASN A 91 -0.94 -15.61 -18.24
C ASN A 91 -0.56 -17.11 -18.23
N ASN A 92 0.60 -17.45 -17.66
CA ASN A 92 1.02 -18.84 -17.47
C ASN A 92 0.80 -19.26 -15.99
N HIS A 93 1.43 -18.58 -15.05
CA HIS A 93 1.36 -18.89 -13.63
C HIS A 93 0.29 -18.08 -12.90
N TYR A 94 0.03 -16.86 -13.34
CA TYR A 94 -0.99 -15.97 -12.78
C TYR A 94 -1.61 -15.07 -13.85
N SER A 95 -2.76 -14.50 -13.54
CA SER A 95 -3.40 -13.44 -14.32
C SER A 95 -4.00 -12.37 -13.42
N ILE A 96 -4.05 -11.13 -13.92
CA ILE A 96 -4.68 -9.98 -13.26
C ILE A 96 -5.64 -9.31 -14.26
N PRO A 97 -6.70 -8.62 -13.80
CA PRO A 97 -7.56 -7.83 -14.69
C PRO A 97 -6.79 -6.65 -15.29
N GLU A 98 -7.21 -6.23 -16.47
CA GLU A 98 -6.63 -5.04 -17.15
C GLU A 98 -6.92 -3.74 -16.40
N LYS A 99 -8.07 -3.68 -15.71
CA LYS A 99 -8.50 -2.50 -14.96
C LYS A 99 -8.61 -2.83 -13.48
N LEU A 100 -8.00 -1.98 -12.67
CA LEU A 100 -8.06 -2.03 -11.23
C LEU A 100 -8.76 -0.77 -10.73
N VAL A 101 -9.80 -0.94 -9.93
CA VAL A 101 -10.70 0.14 -9.56
C VAL A 101 -10.92 0.16 -8.04
N ILE A 102 -10.92 1.35 -7.48
CA ILE A 102 -11.51 1.60 -6.16
C ILE A 102 -12.94 2.07 -6.40
N GLU A 103 -13.91 1.33 -5.89
CA GLU A 103 -15.32 1.60 -6.06
C GLU A 103 -15.74 2.94 -5.46
N ALA A 104 -16.85 3.48 -5.97
CA ALA A 104 -17.47 4.67 -5.43
C ALA A 104 -17.70 4.54 -3.91
N ASP A 105 -17.56 5.63 -3.18
CA ASP A 105 -17.72 5.72 -1.72
C ASP A 105 -16.80 4.80 -0.89
N SER A 106 -15.78 4.20 -1.53
CA SER A 106 -14.80 3.34 -0.88
C SER A 106 -13.43 4.01 -0.72
N VAL A 107 -12.74 3.63 0.36
CA VAL A 107 -11.31 3.89 0.57
C VAL A 107 -10.47 2.62 0.40
N ASN A 108 -11.12 1.47 0.19
CA ASN A 108 -10.46 0.19 0.04
C ASN A 108 -10.62 -0.30 -1.39
N GLY A 109 -9.55 -0.91 -1.91
CA GLY A 109 -9.53 -1.61 -3.18
C GLY A 109 -8.72 -2.89 -3.04
N GLU A 110 -8.66 -3.66 -4.11
CA GLU A 110 -7.90 -4.91 -4.14
C GLU A 110 -7.39 -5.19 -5.56
N ILE A 111 -6.28 -5.92 -5.61
CA ILE A 111 -5.75 -6.49 -6.85
C ILE A 111 -6.06 -7.98 -6.83
N PRO A 112 -7.05 -8.45 -7.60
CA PRO A 112 -7.39 -9.87 -7.66
C PRO A 112 -6.39 -10.60 -8.59
N VAL A 113 -5.44 -11.30 -7.97
CA VAL A 113 -4.46 -12.14 -8.68
C VAL A 113 -4.98 -13.56 -8.76
N ARG A 114 -5.32 -14.01 -9.96
CA ARG A 114 -5.74 -15.39 -10.22
C ARG A 114 -4.52 -16.25 -10.47
N LEU A 115 -4.28 -17.25 -9.63
CA LEU A 115 -3.19 -18.21 -9.73
C LEU A 115 -3.64 -19.46 -10.47
N HIS A 116 -2.78 -20.03 -11.34
CA HIS A 116 -3.03 -21.22 -12.15
C HIS A 116 -2.14 -22.37 -11.68
N ARG A 117 -2.71 -23.32 -10.94
CA ARG A 117 -1.99 -24.46 -10.35
C ARG A 117 -1.27 -25.35 -11.35
N ASN A 118 -1.92 -25.62 -12.49
CA ASN A 118 -1.44 -26.64 -13.44
C ASN A 118 -0.04 -26.34 -13.99
N ASN A 119 0.39 -25.09 -13.95
CA ASN A 119 1.65 -24.64 -14.53
C ASN A 119 2.75 -24.41 -13.48
N LEU A 120 2.47 -24.65 -12.17
CA LEU A 120 3.40 -24.29 -11.09
C LEU A 120 4.53 -25.31 -10.89
N GLY A 121 4.35 -26.58 -11.33
CA GLY A 121 5.27 -27.66 -10.94
C GLY A 121 5.14 -27.99 -9.45
N ASN A 122 5.88 -29.01 -9.00
CA ASN A 122 5.78 -29.52 -7.62
C ASN A 122 6.99 -29.19 -6.74
N GLU A 123 7.99 -28.51 -7.27
CA GLU A 123 9.28 -28.29 -6.59
C GLU A 123 9.69 -26.83 -6.55
N GLN A 124 8.86 -25.92 -7.08
CA GLN A 124 9.24 -24.52 -7.26
C GLN A 124 8.32 -23.58 -6.50
N ILE A 125 8.93 -22.53 -5.97
CA ILE A 125 8.24 -21.37 -5.40
C ILE A 125 8.29 -20.26 -6.44
N TRP A 126 7.13 -19.68 -6.73
CA TRP A 126 6.96 -18.60 -7.68
C TRP A 126 6.68 -17.29 -6.94
N GLU A 127 7.20 -16.22 -7.47
CA GLU A 127 7.02 -14.88 -6.91
C GLU A 127 6.57 -13.91 -7.99
N VAL A 128 5.65 -13.03 -7.63
CA VAL A 128 5.29 -11.86 -8.42
C VAL A 128 5.28 -10.63 -7.52
N ALA A 129 6.01 -9.61 -7.91
CA ALA A 129 6.13 -8.36 -7.17
C ALA A 129 5.42 -7.24 -7.93
N PHE A 130 4.57 -6.54 -7.22
CA PHE A 130 3.77 -5.43 -7.70
C PHE A 130 4.27 -4.12 -7.12
N ARG A 131 4.24 -3.05 -7.91
CA ARG A 131 4.45 -1.68 -7.46
C ARG A 131 3.29 -0.83 -7.89
N LEU A 132 2.75 -0.01 -6.98
CA LEU A 132 1.82 1.05 -7.31
C LEU A 132 2.55 2.14 -8.09
N ILE A 133 1.96 2.62 -9.18
CA ILE A 133 2.50 3.72 -9.97
C ILE A 133 1.52 4.89 -9.99
N PRO A 134 2.02 6.15 -10.08
CA PRO A 134 1.16 7.32 -10.10
C PRO A 134 0.28 7.35 -11.35
N ASN A 135 -0.93 7.89 -11.20
CA ASN A 135 -1.83 8.22 -12.29
C ASN A 135 -2.63 9.49 -11.95
N ASP A 136 -3.62 9.84 -12.77
CA ASP A 136 -4.42 11.06 -12.60
C ASP A 136 -5.26 11.06 -11.30
N ASN A 137 -5.53 9.90 -10.70
CA ASN A 137 -6.35 9.76 -9.51
C ASN A 137 -5.55 9.57 -8.22
N PHE A 138 -4.35 8.96 -8.33
CA PHE A 138 -3.61 8.49 -7.17
C PHE A 138 -2.12 8.71 -7.29
N SER A 139 -1.51 9.06 -6.14
CA SER A 139 -0.08 9.03 -5.91
C SER A 139 0.27 7.88 -4.94
N PRO A 140 1.32 7.08 -5.19
CA PRO A 140 1.74 6.06 -4.23
C PRO A 140 2.22 6.69 -2.93
N ALA A 141 1.60 6.32 -1.79
CA ALA A 141 2.01 6.75 -0.47
C ALA A 141 3.32 6.06 -0.07
N ARG A 142 4.35 6.86 0.20
CA ARG A 142 5.71 6.40 0.45
C ARG A 142 6.18 6.83 1.83
N GLU A 143 6.64 5.89 2.64
CA GLU A 143 7.42 6.24 3.84
C GLU A 143 8.82 6.72 3.43
N VAL A 144 9.29 7.78 4.07
CA VAL A 144 10.61 8.36 3.77
C VAL A 144 11.70 7.34 4.11
N GLY A 145 12.42 6.89 3.06
CA GLY A 145 13.54 5.96 3.19
C GLY A 145 13.19 4.47 3.07
N ASP A 146 11.92 4.10 2.93
CA ASP A 146 11.48 2.71 2.74
C ASP A 146 10.49 2.62 1.56
N GLN A 147 10.47 1.46 0.87
CA GLN A 147 9.49 1.17 -0.21
C GLN A 147 8.20 0.54 0.35
N LYS A 148 8.04 0.52 1.68
CA LYS A 148 6.83 0.03 2.33
C LYS A 148 5.61 0.78 1.85
N GLY A 149 4.54 0.03 1.68
CA GLY A 149 3.26 0.54 1.23
C GLY A 149 3.14 0.77 -0.28
N ILE A 150 4.23 0.87 -1.04
CA ILE A 150 4.15 1.02 -2.51
C ILE A 150 4.46 -0.27 -3.27
N GLU A 151 5.07 -1.25 -2.61
CA GLU A 151 5.37 -2.56 -3.18
C GLU A 151 4.71 -3.67 -2.37
N SER A 152 4.34 -4.75 -3.05
CA SER A 152 3.84 -5.99 -2.42
C SER A 152 4.29 -7.20 -3.23
N VAL A 153 4.71 -8.26 -2.53
CA VAL A 153 5.16 -9.51 -3.14
C VAL A 153 4.15 -10.61 -2.83
N LEU A 154 3.69 -11.31 -3.85
CA LEU A 154 2.91 -12.52 -3.71
C LEU A 154 3.78 -13.73 -4.04
N THR A 155 4.02 -14.58 -3.04
CA THR A 155 4.72 -15.85 -3.18
C THR A 155 3.70 -16.98 -3.24
N PHE A 156 3.84 -17.90 -4.18
CA PHE A 156 2.92 -19.04 -4.30
C PHE A 156 3.62 -20.30 -4.81
N THR A 157 3.03 -21.44 -4.47
CA THR A 157 3.61 -22.76 -4.76
C THR A 157 2.53 -23.84 -4.83
N SER A 158 2.87 -25.00 -5.40
CA SER A 158 2.10 -26.23 -5.28
C SER A 158 2.82 -27.30 -4.44
N ILE A 159 3.94 -26.94 -3.80
CA ILE A 159 4.68 -27.86 -2.92
C ILE A 159 3.81 -28.27 -1.74
N ILE A 160 3.75 -29.54 -1.46
CA ILE A 160 3.15 -30.08 -0.22
C ILE A 160 4.17 -29.85 0.89
N THR A 161 3.97 -28.81 1.68
CA THR A 161 4.79 -28.58 2.87
C THR A 161 4.21 -29.34 4.05
N LYS A 162 5.07 -30.02 4.78
CA LYS A 162 4.71 -30.68 6.02
C LYS A 162 4.35 -29.62 7.07
N PRO A 163 3.20 -29.72 7.75
CA PRO A 163 2.87 -28.81 8.84
C PRO A 163 3.85 -28.97 10.01
N ASP A 164 4.26 -27.89 10.64
CA ASP A 164 5.18 -27.89 11.79
C ASP A 164 4.66 -28.71 12.98
N TRP A 165 3.32 -28.81 13.15
CA TRP A 165 2.70 -29.63 14.18
C TRP A 165 2.82 -31.14 13.94
N GLY A 166 3.29 -31.57 12.77
CA GLY A 166 3.59 -32.97 12.43
C GLY A 166 4.94 -33.46 12.95
N LEU A 167 5.61 -32.68 13.80
CA LEU A 167 6.87 -33.05 14.44
C LEU A 167 6.66 -33.28 15.95
N ASP A 168 7.34 -34.27 16.50
CA ASP A 168 7.46 -34.39 17.96
C ASP A 168 8.40 -33.34 18.54
N TRP A 169 8.53 -33.27 19.84
CA TRP A 169 9.42 -32.36 20.54
C TRP A 169 10.94 -32.57 20.23
N GLN A 170 11.28 -33.70 19.57
CA GLN A 170 12.63 -34.03 19.08
C GLN A 170 12.80 -33.72 17.60
N GLY A 171 11.75 -33.20 16.93
CA GLY A 171 11.76 -32.89 15.50
C GLY A 171 11.52 -34.11 14.59
N ASN A 172 11.05 -35.24 15.14
CA ASN A 172 10.73 -36.42 14.34
C ASN A 172 9.27 -36.41 13.88
N PRO A 173 8.97 -37.00 12.72
CA PRO A 173 7.60 -37.14 12.22
C PRO A 173 6.73 -37.96 13.14
N VAL A 174 5.56 -37.45 13.51
CA VAL A 174 4.53 -38.17 14.25
C VAL A 174 3.38 -38.56 13.29
N TRP A 175 3.51 -39.74 12.66
CA TRP A 175 2.46 -40.40 11.88
C TRP A 175 2.30 -41.84 12.32
#